data_bc098e7c66d03e384058f459a6b60efd
#
_entry.id   bc098e7c66d03e384058f459a6b60efd
#
_cell.length_a   1.000
_cell.length_b   1.000
_cell.length_c   1.000
_cell.angle_alpha   90.00
_cell.angle_beta   90.00
_cell.angle_gamma   90.00
#
_symmetry.space_group_name_H-M   'P 1'
#
loop_
_entity.id
_entity.type
_entity.pdbx_description
1 polymer ?
#
loop_
_entity_poly.entity_id
_entity_poly.type
_entity_poly.pdbx_seq_one_letter_code
_entity_poly.pdbx_strand_id
1 'polypeptide(L)'
;MEQQYLVSARKYRPARFDDVVGQGALTTTLKNSIVSGKLAHAYLFCGPRGVGKTTCARIFAKNINCLNPHDGEACNECESCMAFNEGRSMNIYELDAASNNSVDDIRMIIEQVQVPPQIGKYKVYIIDEVHMLSAAAFNAFLKTLEEPPSYAIFILATTEKHKLLPTILSRCQIYDFNRMEVADIMSHLKHVAASEGIEVEEEALNLIARKADGGMRDALSIFDQVASYGSGRVTYAAALANLNVIDYDHYFHVMDKVKEHDVPQILLLLDDVIKKGFDPGQFIGGLNDHLRNLLVSRDAVTLPLLDAPDDVRRRYHEQAMKFSQKFIYSAMRLVNQCDMQYKQSRNKRLQVELTLILVSQLGDEGEDPYAGHRPAELKPVFAVSAGERAADKKQQPSEKQEPAPQPVPRQVASEPKPDYHRTAAGRSQGVGFSIKEFTAVKPAPAGQQTAVEQQQSSDEAGVAANSPVDDNELGIQWRVYANKMPLEDKAISARMLNMTPRMISDTTFEVKVETDRVRDMICERQNDIVATLRKELHNANLAMQVSVMERGEIKIAVSPKEKLQELQAKNADVAELVKAFDLHFD
;
A
#
# COMPACT_ATOMS: atom_id res chain seq x y z
N MET A 1 -22.07 -43.07 10.45
CA MET A 1 -22.28 -41.65 10.14
C MET A 1 -20.99 -41.18 9.52
N GLU A 2 -20.99 -40.86 8.24
CA GLU A 2 -19.83 -40.24 7.57
C GLU A 2 -19.56 -38.92 8.26
N GLN A 3 -18.41 -38.79 8.87
CA GLN A 3 -17.96 -37.52 9.45
C GLN A 3 -17.73 -36.55 8.26
N GLN A 4 -18.61 -35.59 8.15
CA GLN A 4 -18.46 -34.52 7.17
C GLN A 4 -17.12 -33.84 7.41
N TYR A 5 -16.23 -33.82 6.40
CA TYR A 5 -14.92 -33.18 6.48
C TYR A 5 -15.07 -31.71 6.87
N LEU A 6 -14.52 -31.33 8.00
CA LEU A 6 -14.49 -29.96 8.50
C LEU A 6 -13.08 -29.41 8.32
N VAL A 7 -12.94 -28.27 7.62
CA VAL A 7 -11.67 -27.55 7.45
C VAL A 7 -11.08 -27.22 8.81
N SER A 8 -9.75 -27.41 9.00
CA SER A 8 -9.05 -27.22 10.28
C SER A 8 -9.28 -25.84 10.87
N ALA A 9 -9.34 -24.79 10.07
CA ALA A 9 -9.64 -23.43 10.52
C ALA A 9 -11.01 -23.29 11.22
N ARG A 10 -11.95 -24.22 11.00
CA ARG A 10 -13.25 -24.27 11.68
C ARG A 10 -13.23 -25.28 12.84
N LYS A 11 -12.60 -26.45 12.64
CA LYS A 11 -12.52 -27.52 13.65
C LYS A 11 -11.72 -27.10 14.88
N TYR A 12 -10.60 -26.41 14.68
CA TYR A 12 -9.69 -25.93 15.75
C TYR A 12 -9.93 -24.46 16.12
N ARG A 13 -11.14 -23.94 15.85
CA ARG A 13 -11.49 -22.59 16.29
C ARG A 13 -11.56 -22.57 17.82
N PRO A 14 -10.80 -21.68 18.53
CA PRO A 14 -10.82 -21.58 19.97
C PRO A 14 -12.22 -21.45 20.55
N ALA A 15 -12.51 -22.21 21.61
CA ALA A 15 -13.79 -22.18 22.34
C ALA A 15 -13.70 -21.44 23.67
N ARG A 16 -12.47 -21.22 24.20
CA ARG A 16 -12.13 -20.53 25.44
C ARG A 16 -11.06 -19.49 25.18
N PHE A 17 -10.95 -18.51 26.07
CA PHE A 17 -9.87 -17.51 25.97
C PHE A 17 -8.48 -18.13 26.15
N ASP A 18 -8.35 -19.19 26.96
CA ASP A 18 -7.09 -19.89 27.19
C ASP A 18 -6.56 -20.60 25.94
N ASP A 19 -7.46 -20.97 25.01
CA ASP A 19 -7.10 -21.58 23.73
C ASP A 19 -6.66 -20.56 22.66
N VAL A 20 -6.79 -19.24 22.95
CA VAL A 20 -6.44 -18.20 21.99
C VAL A 20 -4.94 -17.93 22.02
N VAL A 21 -4.27 -18.31 20.95
CA VAL A 21 -2.83 -18.17 20.78
C VAL A 21 -2.43 -16.72 20.49
N GLY A 22 -1.30 -16.25 21.04
CA GLY A 22 -0.67 -14.97 20.69
C GLY A 22 -1.38 -13.70 21.18
N GLN A 23 -2.51 -13.80 21.95
CA GLN A 23 -3.29 -12.65 22.40
C GLN A 23 -3.47 -12.62 23.94
N GLY A 24 -2.51 -13.13 24.72
CA GLY A 24 -2.66 -13.36 26.16
C GLY A 24 -3.02 -12.11 26.98
N ALA A 25 -2.38 -10.97 26.72
CA ALA A 25 -2.69 -9.71 27.43
C ALA A 25 -4.14 -9.23 27.20
N LEU A 26 -4.62 -9.38 25.95
CA LEU A 26 -5.97 -8.98 25.55
C LEU A 26 -7.02 -9.90 26.18
N THR A 27 -6.84 -11.22 26.09
CA THR A 27 -7.74 -12.21 26.67
C THR A 27 -7.83 -12.08 28.19
N THR A 28 -6.71 -11.83 28.87
CA THR A 28 -6.67 -11.53 30.32
C THR A 28 -7.49 -10.27 30.65
N THR A 29 -7.35 -9.21 29.87
CA THR A 29 -8.12 -7.96 30.10
C THR A 29 -9.61 -8.19 29.92
N LEU A 30 -10.03 -8.96 28.89
CA LEU A 30 -11.42 -9.33 28.68
C LEU A 30 -11.96 -10.20 29.83
N LYS A 31 -11.21 -11.20 30.30
CA LYS A 31 -11.58 -12.02 31.46
C LYS A 31 -11.77 -11.16 32.72
N ASN A 32 -10.85 -10.25 33.00
CA ASN A 32 -10.93 -9.34 34.14
C ASN A 32 -12.16 -8.43 34.08
N SER A 33 -12.58 -7.97 32.88
CA SER A 33 -13.79 -7.18 32.72
C SER A 33 -15.05 -8.00 33.04
N ILE A 34 -15.08 -9.28 32.68
CA ILE A 34 -16.18 -10.20 33.00
C ILE A 34 -16.25 -10.45 34.51
N VAL A 35 -15.13 -10.81 35.14
CA VAL A 35 -15.07 -11.11 36.57
C VAL A 35 -15.41 -9.90 37.43
N SER A 36 -14.94 -8.70 37.04
CA SER A 36 -15.27 -7.45 37.77
C SER A 36 -16.67 -6.93 37.50
N GLY A 37 -17.40 -7.48 36.52
CA GLY A 37 -18.74 -7.02 36.11
C GLY A 37 -18.72 -5.63 35.45
N LYS A 38 -17.54 -5.08 35.11
CA LYS A 38 -17.39 -3.77 34.48
C LYS A 38 -17.36 -3.93 32.97
N LEU A 39 -18.54 -4.07 32.36
CA LEU A 39 -18.67 -4.24 30.91
C LEU A 39 -18.99 -2.89 30.25
N ALA A 40 -18.28 -2.59 29.16
CA ALA A 40 -18.64 -1.47 28.28
C ALA A 40 -19.84 -1.86 27.39
N HIS A 41 -20.58 -0.87 26.93
CA HIS A 41 -21.69 -1.09 25.99
C HIS A 41 -21.23 -1.35 24.56
N ALA A 42 -20.02 -0.91 24.19
CA ALA A 42 -19.46 -1.10 22.86
C ALA A 42 -17.95 -1.42 22.92
N TYR A 43 -17.58 -2.44 22.19
CA TYR A 43 -16.21 -2.91 22.02
C TYR A 43 -15.82 -2.80 20.56
N LEU A 44 -14.57 -2.45 20.28
CA LEU A 44 -14.02 -2.43 18.93
C LEU A 44 -12.75 -3.27 18.88
N PHE A 45 -12.78 -4.38 18.16
CA PHE A 45 -11.67 -5.29 17.95
C PHE A 45 -11.00 -4.97 16.62
N CYS A 46 -9.80 -4.41 16.67
CA CYS A 46 -9.02 -3.99 15.51
C CYS A 46 -7.83 -4.92 15.29
N GLY A 47 -7.43 -5.15 14.05
CA GLY A 47 -6.20 -5.88 13.73
C GLY A 47 -6.28 -6.67 12.43
N PRO A 48 -5.18 -7.30 11.99
CA PRO A 48 -5.11 -8.03 10.73
C PRO A 48 -6.15 -9.15 10.61
N ARG A 49 -6.31 -9.65 9.38
CA ARG A 49 -7.18 -10.80 9.14
C ARG A 49 -6.60 -12.06 9.80
N GLY A 50 -7.45 -12.96 10.26
CA GLY A 50 -7.03 -14.28 10.75
C GLY A 50 -6.45 -14.33 12.17
N VAL A 51 -6.30 -13.18 12.88
CA VAL A 51 -5.70 -13.10 14.23
C VAL A 51 -6.66 -13.44 15.39
N GLY A 52 -7.92 -13.79 15.10
CA GLY A 52 -8.87 -14.25 16.12
C GLY A 52 -9.88 -13.22 16.61
N LYS A 53 -10.05 -12.04 15.98
CA LYS A 53 -11.02 -11.00 16.37
C LYS A 53 -12.44 -11.53 16.59
N THR A 54 -13.03 -12.10 15.55
CA THR A 54 -14.40 -12.66 15.59
C THR A 54 -14.49 -13.85 16.53
N THR A 55 -13.42 -14.63 16.68
CA THR A 55 -13.34 -15.75 17.64
C THR A 55 -13.40 -15.24 19.09
N CYS A 56 -12.58 -14.23 19.43
CA CYS A 56 -12.62 -13.61 20.76
C CYS A 56 -13.98 -12.93 21.02
N ALA A 57 -14.58 -12.28 19.99
CA ALA A 57 -15.92 -11.69 20.11
C ALA A 57 -16.97 -12.74 20.50
N ARG A 58 -16.94 -13.92 19.84
CA ARG A 58 -17.84 -15.04 20.15
C ARG A 58 -17.62 -15.63 21.53
N ILE A 59 -16.36 -15.82 21.94
CA ILE A 59 -16.01 -16.31 23.28
C ILE A 59 -16.50 -15.30 24.32
N PHE A 60 -16.23 -14.01 24.14
CA PHE A 60 -16.66 -12.96 25.04
C PHE A 60 -18.19 -12.90 25.17
N ALA A 61 -18.91 -12.90 24.05
CA ALA A 61 -20.37 -12.89 24.02
C ALA A 61 -20.98 -14.09 24.76
N LYS A 62 -20.39 -15.28 24.60
CA LYS A 62 -20.81 -16.51 25.29
C LYS A 62 -20.55 -16.41 26.79
N ASN A 63 -19.36 -15.91 27.20
CA ASN A 63 -18.95 -15.84 28.60
C ASN A 63 -19.82 -14.86 29.41
N ILE A 64 -20.15 -13.68 28.85
CA ILE A 64 -21.02 -12.70 29.54
C ILE A 64 -22.48 -13.15 29.70
N ASN A 65 -22.94 -14.07 28.83
CA ASN A 65 -24.29 -14.64 28.88
C ASN A 65 -24.34 -16.01 29.57
N CYS A 66 -23.19 -16.53 30.04
CA CYS A 66 -23.16 -17.77 30.78
C CYS A 66 -23.86 -17.63 32.13
N LEU A 67 -24.70 -18.59 32.48
CA LEU A 67 -25.43 -18.60 33.76
C LEU A 67 -24.53 -18.98 34.94
N ASN A 68 -23.50 -19.79 34.69
CA ASN A 68 -22.56 -20.28 35.72
C ASN A 68 -21.12 -20.10 35.21
N PRO A 69 -20.60 -18.87 35.12
CA PRO A 69 -19.20 -18.65 34.67
C PRO A 69 -18.22 -19.07 35.75
N HIS A 70 -17.10 -19.69 35.36
CA HIS A 70 -15.98 -20.03 36.23
C HIS A 70 -14.75 -19.25 35.74
N ASP A 71 -14.16 -18.43 36.61
CA ASP A 71 -12.95 -17.63 36.33
C ASP A 71 -13.03 -16.79 35.03
N GLY A 72 -14.23 -16.28 34.71
CA GLY A 72 -14.47 -15.51 33.49
C GLY A 72 -14.63 -16.35 32.22
N GLU A 73 -14.68 -17.67 32.34
CA GLU A 73 -14.95 -18.61 31.24
C GLU A 73 -16.35 -19.19 31.32
N ALA A 74 -16.94 -19.53 30.16
CA ALA A 74 -18.26 -20.13 30.06
C ALA A 74 -18.23 -21.60 30.48
N CYS A 75 -19.25 -22.05 31.25
CA CYS A 75 -19.37 -23.43 31.71
C CYS A 75 -19.58 -24.46 30.58
N ASN A 76 -20.08 -24.06 29.41
CA ASN A 76 -20.45 -24.90 28.25
C ASN A 76 -21.60 -25.89 28.47
N GLU A 77 -22.23 -25.93 29.65
CA GLU A 77 -23.27 -26.88 30.06
C GLU A 77 -24.62 -26.23 30.27
N CYS A 78 -24.68 -24.92 30.59
CA CYS A 78 -25.95 -24.24 30.80
C CYS A 78 -26.70 -24.02 29.47
N GLU A 79 -28.02 -23.78 29.60
CA GLU A 79 -28.93 -23.57 28.47
C GLU A 79 -28.43 -22.50 27.50
N SER A 80 -27.94 -21.36 28.01
CA SER A 80 -27.38 -20.29 27.19
C SER A 80 -26.14 -20.73 26.40
N CYS A 81 -25.21 -21.49 27.03
CA CYS A 81 -24.02 -22.01 26.37
C CYS A 81 -24.35 -23.05 25.32
N MET A 82 -25.27 -23.98 25.62
CA MET A 82 -25.70 -25.02 24.67
C MET A 82 -26.39 -24.40 23.45
N ALA A 83 -27.33 -23.47 23.69
CA ALA A 83 -28.02 -22.75 22.60
C ALA A 83 -27.02 -22.00 21.68
N PHE A 84 -25.98 -21.38 22.25
CA PHE A 84 -24.94 -20.72 21.49
C PHE A 84 -24.09 -21.72 20.68
N ASN A 85 -23.65 -22.81 21.29
CA ASN A 85 -22.81 -23.82 20.61
C ASN A 85 -23.55 -24.47 19.42
N GLU A 86 -24.88 -24.64 19.53
CA GLU A 86 -25.75 -25.17 18.50
C GLU A 86 -26.22 -24.12 17.47
N GLY A 87 -25.80 -22.85 17.62
CA GLY A 87 -26.18 -21.76 16.73
C GLY A 87 -27.64 -21.32 16.84
N ARG A 88 -28.31 -21.65 17.97
CA ARG A 88 -29.74 -21.33 18.24
C ARG A 88 -29.93 -20.19 19.27
N SER A 89 -28.86 -19.46 19.60
CA SER A 89 -28.95 -18.39 20.60
C SER A 89 -29.81 -17.23 20.09
N MET A 90 -30.82 -16.84 20.91
CA MET A 90 -31.68 -15.68 20.65
C MET A 90 -31.07 -14.37 21.18
N ASN A 91 -29.93 -14.45 21.86
CA ASN A 91 -29.31 -13.30 22.52
C ASN A 91 -28.00 -12.86 21.87
N ILE A 92 -27.40 -13.68 21.02
CA ILE A 92 -26.13 -13.38 20.38
C ILE A 92 -26.36 -13.41 18.86
N TYR A 93 -26.24 -12.25 18.24
CA TYR A 93 -26.40 -12.04 16.81
C TYR A 93 -25.05 -11.77 16.19
N GLU A 94 -24.72 -12.48 15.12
CA GLU A 94 -23.49 -12.29 14.36
C GLU A 94 -23.83 -11.84 12.94
N LEU A 95 -23.30 -10.70 12.55
CA LEU A 95 -23.51 -10.06 11.25
C LEU A 95 -22.18 -9.79 10.59
N ASP A 96 -22.04 -10.13 9.31
CA ASP A 96 -20.95 -9.71 8.47
C ASP A 96 -21.35 -8.45 7.69
N ALA A 97 -20.69 -7.33 7.96
CA ALA A 97 -20.98 -6.07 7.29
C ALA A 97 -20.59 -6.05 5.81
N ALA A 98 -19.75 -7.00 5.35
CA ALA A 98 -19.46 -7.12 3.92
C ALA A 98 -20.70 -7.58 3.13
N SER A 99 -21.54 -8.43 3.73
CA SER A 99 -22.77 -8.96 3.14
C SER A 99 -24.02 -8.13 3.47
N ASN A 100 -23.99 -7.39 4.61
CA ASN A 100 -25.14 -6.65 5.15
C ASN A 100 -24.70 -5.21 5.46
N ASN A 101 -24.51 -4.40 4.41
CA ASN A 101 -23.97 -3.05 4.52
C ASN A 101 -24.99 -1.93 4.30
N SER A 102 -26.24 -2.28 4.03
CA SER A 102 -27.30 -1.32 3.75
C SER A 102 -27.81 -0.61 5.01
N VAL A 103 -28.46 0.53 4.82
CA VAL A 103 -29.11 1.27 5.92
C VAL A 103 -30.26 0.45 6.52
N ASP A 104 -30.96 -0.32 5.68
CA ASP A 104 -32.14 -1.07 6.10
C ASP A 104 -31.74 -2.28 6.95
N ASP A 105 -30.61 -2.94 6.65
CA ASP A 105 -30.05 -4.02 7.49
C ASP A 105 -29.74 -3.50 8.90
N ILE A 106 -29.13 -2.33 8.99
CA ILE A 106 -28.79 -1.71 10.28
C ILE A 106 -30.05 -1.25 11.04
N ARG A 107 -31.08 -0.76 10.33
CA ARG A 107 -32.37 -0.41 10.96
C ARG A 107 -33.05 -1.63 11.56
N MET A 108 -33.06 -2.77 10.86
CA MET A 108 -33.57 -4.02 11.42
C MET A 108 -32.85 -4.43 12.70
N ILE A 109 -31.53 -4.26 12.76
CA ILE A 109 -30.76 -4.50 13.98
C ILE A 109 -31.19 -3.55 15.09
N ILE A 110 -31.31 -2.25 14.79
CA ILE A 110 -31.74 -1.24 15.77
C ILE A 110 -33.12 -1.56 16.37
N GLU A 111 -34.07 -2.00 15.54
CA GLU A 111 -35.37 -2.45 15.99
C GLU A 111 -35.28 -3.70 16.89
N GLN A 112 -34.43 -4.67 16.51
CA GLN A 112 -34.21 -5.85 17.35
C GLN A 112 -33.52 -5.51 18.67
N VAL A 113 -32.69 -4.48 18.73
CA VAL A 113 -32.02 -4.04 19.96
C VAL A 113 -33.04 -3.57 21.01
N GLN A 114 -34.18 -3.02 20.60
CA GLN A 114 -35.22 -2.55 21.53
C GLN A 114 -35.93 -3.68 22.31
N VAL A 115 -35.79 -4.93 21.83
CA VAL A 115 -36.41 -6.08 22.49
C VAL A 115 -35.43 -6.66 23.53
N PRO A 116 -35.78 -6.73 24.84
CA PRO A 116 -34.90 -7.27 25.87
C PRO A 116 -34.64 -8.78 25.69
N PRO A 117 -33.50 -9.30 26.25
CA PRO A 117 -33.21 -10.72 26.21
C PRO A 117 -34.22 -11.56 26.99
N GLN A 118 -34.57 -12.74 26.48
CA GLN A 118 -35.48 -13.67 27.16
C GLN A 118 -34.75 -14.59 28.15
N ILE A 119 -33.55 -15.02 27.81
CA ILE A 119 -32.69 -15.90 28.60
C ILE A 119 -31.31 -15.26 28.71
N GLY A 120 -30.75 -15.11 29.92
CA GLY A 120 -29.48 -14.46 30.15
C GLY A 120 -29.58 -12.97 30.44
N LYS A 121 -28.41 -12.28 30.55
CA LYS A 121 -28.35 -10.90 31.00
C LYS A 121 -28.25 -9.89 29.87
N TYR A 122 -27.58 -10.26 28.78
CA TYR A 122 -27.20 -9.32 27.74
C TYR A 122 -27.63 -9.80 26.35
N LYS A 123 -27.96 -8.85 25.50
CA LYS A 123 -28.18 -9.05 24.08
C LYS A 123 -26.96 -8.53 23.33
N VAL A 124 -26.26 -9.42 22.65
CA VAL A 124 -24.95 -9.12 22.07
C VAL A 124 -25.03 -9.11 20.56
N TYR A 125 -24.51 -8.05 19.96
CA TYR A 125 -24.42 -7.89 18.51
C TYR A 125 -22.96 -7.85 18.08
N ILE A 126 -22.52 -8.89 17.37
CA ILE A 126 -21.20 -8.99 16.79
C ILE A 126 -21.30 -8.54 15.33
N ILE A 127 -20.65 -7.43 14.99
CA ILE A 127 -20.60 -6.90 13.61
C ILE A 127 -19.17 -7.03 13.12
N ASP A 128 -18.96 -8.00 12.21
CA ASP A 128 -17.64 -8.24 11.62
C ASP A 128 -17.42 -7.36 10.39
N GLU A 129 -16.17 -7.02 10.10
CA GLU A 129 -15.72 -6.10 9.05
C GLU A 129 -16.52 -4.80 8.98
N VAL A 130 -16.77 -4.21 10.16
CA VAL A 130 -17.65 -3.05 10.33
C VAL A 130 -17.28 -1.85 9.43
N HIS A 131 -16.03 -1.75 8.96
CA HIS A 131 -15.60 -0.72 8.01
C HIS A 131 -16.26 -0.82 6.62
N MET A 132 -16.94 -1.94 6.34
CA MET A 132 -17.69 -2.15 5.09
C MET A 132 -19.10 -1.53 5.10
N LEU A 133 -19.57 -1.08 6.25
CA LEU A 133 -20.87 -0.39 6.36
C LEU A 133 -20.86 0.92 5.56
N SER A 134 -21.97 1.24 4.91
CA SER A 134 -22.14 2.53 4.23
C SER A 134 -22.14 3.69 5.24
N ALA A 135 -21.75 4.89 4.80
CA ALA A 135 -21.75 6.08 5.65
C ALA A 135 -23.15 6.38 6.24
N ALA A 136 -24.21 6.10 5.48
CA ALA A 136 -25.59 6.28 5.94
C ALA A 136 -25.99 5.23 7.00
N ALA A 137 -25.52 3.97 6.86
CA ALA A 137 -25.71 2.92 7.85
C ALA A 137 -24.97 3.25 9.16
N PHE A 138 -23.73 3.75 9.08
CA PHE A 138 -23.02 4.24 10.26
C PHE A 138 -23.76 5.35 10.99
N ASN A 139 -24.25 6.35 10.26
CA ASN A 139 -25.00 7.47 10.87
C ASN A 139 -26.29 7.01 11.58
N ALA A 140 -26.99 6.03 11.00
CA ALA A 140 -28.17 5.44 11.65
C ALA A 140 -27.78 4.70 12.94
N PHE A 141 -26.62 4.05 12.96
CA PHE A 141 -26.15 3.27 14.11
C PHE A 141 -25.58 4.12 15.25
N LEU A 142 -25.05 5.34 14.96
CA LEU A 142 -24.45 6.23 15.95
C LEU A 142 -25.39 6.52 17.13
N LYS A 143 -26.68 6.79 16.86
CA LYS A 143 -27.66 7.08 17.92
C LYS A 143 -27.80 5.92 18.92
N THR A 144 -27.80 4.69 18.42
CA THR A 144 -27.90 3.49 19.27
C THR A 144 -26.61 3.23 20.05
N LEU A 145 -25.44 3.62 19.50
CA LEU A 145 -24.18 3.55 20.22
C LEU A 145 -24.02 4.64 21.29
N GLU A 146 -24.68 5.78 21.14
CA GLU A 146 -24.68 6.88 22.13
C GLU A 146 -25.56 6.55 23.34
N GLU A 147 -26.74 6.04 23.08
CA GLU A 147 -27.75 5.74 24.11
C GLU A 147 -28.25 4.29 23.96
N PRO A 148 -27.39 3.28 24.20
CA PRO A 148 -27.82 1.90 24.11
C PRO A 148 -28.67 1.48 25.29
N PRO A 149 -29.65 0.55 25.10
CA PRO A 149 -30.30 -0.10 26.24
C PRO A 149 -29.27 -0.78 27.14
N SER A 150 -29.47 -0.79 28.44
CA SER A 150 -28.51 -1.29 29.45
C SER A 150 -28.15 -2.77 29.28
N TYR A 151 -28.97 -3.53 28.58
CA TYR A 151 -28.77 -4.95 28.28
C TYR A 151 -28.08 -5.18 26.90
N ALA A 152 -27.90 -4.15 26.07
CA ALA A 152 -27.32 -4.30 24.75
C ALA A 152 -25.81 -4.08 24.80
N ILE A 153 -25.07 -5.02 24.21
CA ILE A 153 -23.62 -4.94 24.05
C ILE A 153 -23.27 -5.11 22.56
N PHE A 154 -22.49 -4.17 22.05
CA PHE A 154 -22.01 -4.20 20.67
C PHE A 154 -20.53 -4.60 20.63
N ILE A 155 -20.17 -5.55 19.77
CA ILE A 155 -18.79 -5.96 19.52
C ILE A 155 -18.53 -5.77 18.04
N LEU A 156 -17.82 -4.70 17.71
CA LEU A 156 -17.45 -4.34 16.35
C LEU A 156 -16.08 -4.94 16.05
N ALA A 157 -15.91 -5.59 14.92
CA ALA A 157 -14.61 -6.09 14.48
C ALA A 157 -14.22 -5.46 13.13
N THR A 158 -12.94 -5.13 12.95
CA THR A 158 -12.43 -4.53 11.72
C THR A 158 -10.98 -4.89 11.45
N THR A 159 -10.65 -5.04 10.18
CA THR A 159 -9.26 -5.11 9.71
C THR A 159 -8.67 -3.73 9.45
N GLU A 160 -9.49 -2.69 9.27
CA GLU A 160 -9.07 -1.36 8.84
C GLU A 160 -9.60 -0.26 9.77
N LYS A 161 -8.95 -0.10 10.93
CA LYS A 161 -9.29 0.91 11.94
C LYS A 161 -9.32 2.34 11.38
N HIS A 162 -8.44 2.65 10.43
CA HIS A 162 -8.30 3.98 9.84
C HIS A 162 -9.49 4.40 8.95
N LYS A 163 -10.30 3.45 8.50
CA LYS A 163 -11.54 3.73 7.73
C LYS A 163 -12.73 4.09 8.62
N LEU A 164 -12.63 3.86 9.92
CA LEU A 164 -13.73 4.14 10.84
C LEU A 164 -13.77 5.62 11.23
N LEU A 165 -14.97 6.14 11.38
CA LEU A 165 -15.20 7.50 11.82
C LEU A 165 -14.70 7.73 13.27
N PRO A 166 -14.06 8.88 13.58
CA PRO A 166 -13.64 9.21 14.93
C PRO A 166 -14.79 9.18 15.96
N THR A 167 -16.00 9.44 15.51
CA THR A 167 -17.23 9.38 16.33
C THR A 167 -17.55 7.99 16.85
N ILE A 168 -17.22 6.92 16.08
CA ILE A 168 -17.33 5.53 16.52
C ILE A 168 -16.19 5.19 17.49
N LEU A 169 -14.96 5.58 17.14
CA LEU A 169 -13.77 5.28 17.96
C LEU A 169 -13.88 5.84 19.38
N SER A 170 -14.50 7.03 19.53
CA SER A 170 -14.66 7.68 20.83
C SER A 170 -15.72 7.02 21.74
N ARG A 171 -16.58 6.16 21.19
CA ARG A 171 -17.68 5.49 21.91
C ARG A 171 -17.42 4.03 22.20
N CYS A 172 -16.35 3.47 21.65
CA CYS A 172 -16.01 2.07 21.80
C CYS A 172 -14.76 1.90 22.68
N GLN A 173 -14.75 0.86 23.48
CA GLN A 173 -13.52 0.37 24.11
C GLN A 173 -12.71 -0.39 23.06
N ILE A 174 -11.52 0.13 22.72
CA ILE A 174 -10.70 -0.38 21.62
C ILE A 174 -9.74 -1.45 22.13
N TYR A 175 -9.66 -2.57 21.39
CA TYR A 175 -8.72 -3.66 21.59
C TYR A 175 -7.98 -3.92 20.30
N ASP A 176 -6.67 -3.70 20.31
CA ASP A 176 -5.82 -3.90 19.14
C ASP A 176 -5.20 -5.32 19.18
N PHE A 177 -5.56 -6.16 18.23
CA PHE A 177 -5.05 -7.51 18.04
C PHE A 177 -3.76 -7.47 17.23
N ASN A 178 -2.72 -8.10 17.75
CA ASN A 178 -1.43 -8.18 17.09
C ASN A 178 -1.34 -9.37 16.15
N ARG A 179 -0.40 -9.31 15.20
CA ARG A 179 0.02 -10.48 14.43
C ARG A 179 0.63 -11.51 15.38
N MET A 180 0.39 -12.79 15.12
CA MET A 180 0.99 -13.88 15.87
C MET A 180 2.43 -14.08 15.43
N GLU A 181 3.28 -14.47 16.37
CA GLU A 181 4.66 -14.84 16.06
C GLU A 181 4.73 -16.16 15.29
N VAL A 182 5.76 -16.33 14.46
CA VAL A 182 5.97 -17.55 13.68
C VAL A 182 6.08 -18.77 14.60
N ALA A 183 6.75 -18.61 15.74
CA ALA A 183 6.91 -19.68 16.73
C ALA A 183 5.58 -20.17 17.32
N ASP A 184 4.68 -19.23 17.63
CA ASP A 184 3.34 -19.54 18.15
C ASP A 184 2.48 -20.29 17.12
N ILE A 185 2.52 -19.84 15.87
CA ILE A 185 1.82 -20.49 14.77
C ILE A 185 2.35 -21.91 14.56
N MET A 186 3.68 -22.09 14.51
CA MET A 186 4.31 -23.40 14.36
C MET A 186 3.93 -24.36 15.49
N SER A 187 3.94 -23.87 16.73
CA SER A 187 3.55 -24.67 17.90
C SER A 187 2.10 -25.14 17.79
N HIS A 188 1.19 -24.24 17.39
CA HIS A 188 -0.22 -24.61 17.20
C HIS A 188 -0.43 -25.58 16.03
N LEU A 189 0.26 -25.37 14.90
CA LEU A 189 0.21 -26.29 13.75
C LEU A 189 0.75 -27.69 14.12
N LYS A 190 1.83 -27.77 14.93
CA LYS A 190 2.34 -29.06 15.48
C LYS A 190 1.27 -29.77 16.31
N HIS A 191 0.55 -29.02 17.17
CA HIS A 191 -0.54 -29.58 17.97
C HIS A 191 -1.68 -30.12 17.08
N VAL A 192 -2.08 -29.36 16.07
CA VAL A 192 -3.12 -29.77 15.09
C VAL A 192 -2.66 -31.01 14.33
N ALA A 193 -1.44 -31.05 13.82
CA ALA A 193 -0.87 -32.18 13.10
C ALA A 193 -0.87 -33.45 13.95
N ALA A 194 -0.45 -33.36 15.22
CA ALA A 194 -0.49 -34.48 16.16
C ALA A 194 -1.92 -34.98 16.41
N SER A 195 -2.90 -34.06 16.49
CA SER A 195 -4.31 -34.41 16.70
C SER A 195 -4.95 -35.07 15.47
N GLU A 196 -4.50 -34.74 14.26
CA GLU A 196 -4.98 -35.33 13.00
C GLU A 196 -4.13 -36.54 12.56
N GLY A 197 -3.04 -36.86 13.25
CA GLY A 197 -2.15 -37.97 12.87
C GLY A 197 -1.34 -37.69 11.58
N ILE A 198 -1.07 -36.42 11.28
CA ILE A 198 -0.35 -35.98 10.09
C ILE A 198 1.14 -35.86 10.40
N GLU A 199 1.99 -36.48 9.59
CA GLU A 199 3.44 -36.34 9.67
C GLU A 199 3.86 -34.97 9.09
N VAL A 200 4.69 -34.21 9.85
CA VAL A 200 5.07 -32.86 9.46
C VAL A 200 6.58 -32.64 9.60
N GLU A 201 7.16 -31.96 8.62
CA GLU A 201 8.53 -31.43 8.69
C GLU A 201 8.52 -30.01 9.30
N GLU A 202 9.50 -29.73 10.15
CA GLU A 202 9.57 -28.43 10.84
C GLU A 202 9.78 -27.27 9.87
N GLU A 203 10.56 -27.49 8.81
CA GLU A 203 10.80 -26.51 7.74
C GLU A 203 9.51 -26.19 6.97
N ALA A 204 8.67 -27.19 6.73
CA ALA A 204 7.36 -27.00 6.11
C ALA A 204 6.44 -26.13 6.97
N LEU A 205 6.41 -26.39 8.30
CA LEU A 205 5.62 -25.59 9.23
C LEU A 205 6.14 -24.14 9.31
N ASN A 206 7.44 -23.93 9.28
CA ASN A 206 8.03 -22.60 9.24
C ASN A 206 7.60 -21.84 7.98
N LEU A 207 7.66 -22.50 6.81
CA LEU A 207 7.23 -21.92 5.54
C LEU A 207 5.73 -21.53 5.57
N ILE A 208 4.87 -22.41 6.09
CA ILE A 208 3.44 -22.16 6.24
C ILE A 208 3.20 -20.98 7.19
N ALA A 209 3.85 -20.96 8.35
CA ALA A 209 3.69 -19.91 9.35
C ALA A 209 4.11 -18.53 8.82
N ARG A 210 5.21 -18.46 8.08
CA ARG A 210 5.67 -17.22 7.41
C ARG A 210 4.70 -16.76 6.33
N LYS A 211 4.20 -17.69 5.51
CA LYS A 211 3.24 -17.36 4.43
C LYS A 211 1.90 -16.87 4.97
N ALA A 212 1.51 -17.30 6.16
CA ALA A 212 0.29 -16.90 6.84
C ALA A 212 0.32 -15.47 7.41
N ASP A 213 1.49 -14.81 7.42
CA ASP A 213 1.68 -13.40 7.81
C ASP A 213 1.00 -13.06 9.16
N GLY A 214 1.17 -13.93 10.15
CA GLY A 214 0.63 -13.76 11.50
C GLY A 214 -0.85 -14.10 11.67
N GLY A 215 -1.53 -14.65 10.65
CA GLY A 215 -2.94 -15.05 10.70
C GLY A 215 -3.11 -16.56 10.93
N MET A 216 -3.58 -17.00 12.11
CA MET A 216 -3.80 -18.43 12.41
C MET A 216 -4.82 -19.09 11.46
N ARG A 217 -5.88 -18.37 11.07
CA ARG A 217 -6.89 -18.90 10.14
C ARG A 217 -6.28 -19.23 8.77
N ASP A 218 -5.42 -18.34 8.28
CA ASP A 218 -4.75 -18.51 7.00
C ASP A 218 -3.70 -19.62 7.11
N ALA A 219 -2.96 -19.72 8.23
CA ALA A 219 -2.02 -20.80 8.51
C ALA A 219 -2.69 -22.17 8.48
N LEU A 220 -3.82 -22.34 9.16
CA LEU A 220 -4.58 -23.60 9.16
C LEU A 220 -5.15 -23.94 7.79
N SER A 221 -5.63 -22.94 7.04
CA SER A 221 -6.12 -23.16 5.68
C SER A 221 -5.01 -23.61 4.73
N ILE A 222 -3.83 -23.00 4.82
CA ILE A 222 -2.64 -23.39 4.07
C ILE A 222 -2.19 -24.80 4.49
N PHE A 223 -2.19 -25.10 5.78
CA PHE A 223 -1.83 -26.40 6.31
C PHE A 223 -2.73 -27.51 5.72
N ASP A 224 -4.06 -27.30 5.69
CA ASP A 224 -5.00 -28.25 5.09
C ASP A 224 -4.73 -28.49 3.60
N GLN A 225 -4.41 -27.42 2.84
CA GLN A 225 -4.08 -27.50 1.43
C GLN A 225 -2.82 -28.33 1.19
N VAL A 226 -1.75 -28.07 1.97
CA VAL A 226 -0.48 -28.80 1.85
C VAL A 226 -0.64 -30.26 2.28
N ALA A 227 -1.37 -30.52 3.36
CA ALA A 227 -1.66 -31.87 3.83
C ALA A 227 -2.45 -32.69 2.80
N SER A 228 -3.44 -32.05 2.15
CA SER A 228 -4.22 -32.68 1.08
C SER A 228 -3.35 -32.97 -0.15
N TYR A 229 -2.46 -32.06 -0.53
CA TYR A 229 -1.53 -32.25 -1.64
C TYR A 229 -0.52 -33.36 -1.37
N GLY A 230 0.03 -33.43 -0.15
CA GLY A 230 1.02 -34.41 0.29
C GLY A 230 0.42 -35.76 0.73
N SER A 231 -0.89 -36.03 0.47
CA SER A 231 -1.57 -37.28 0.85
C SER A 231 -1.40 -37.63 2.34
N GLY A 232 -1.56 -36.64 3.21
CA GLY A 232 -1.45 -36.80 4.67
C GLY A 232 -0.05 -36.61 5.23
N ARG A 233 0.89 -36.07 4.44
CA ARG A 233 2.23 -35.67 4.89
C ARG A 233 2.49 -34.22 4.49
N VAL A 234 3.00 -33.45 5.43
CA VAL A 234 3.38 -32.05 5.21
C VAL A 234 4.89 -31.97 5.10
N THR A 235 5.43 -32.14 3.89
CA THR A 235 6.86 -32.03 3.60
C THR A 235 7.20 -30.64 3.07
N TYR A 236 8.46 -30.22 3.21
CA TYR A 236 8.93 -28.94 2.67
C TYR A 236 8.72 -28.83 1.16
N ALA A 237 9.01 -29.91 0.41
CA ALA A 237 8.81 -29.95 -1.03
C ALA A 237 7.32 -29.81 -1.42
N ALA A 238 6.40 -30.48 -0.69
CA ALA A 238 4.98 -30.34 -0.90
C ALA A 238 4.47 -28.92 -0.60
N ALA A 239 4.98 -28.31 0.47
CA ALA A 239 4.65 -26.94 0.84
C ALA A 239 5.12 -25.92 -0.22
N LEU A 240 6.35 -26.03 -0.72
CA LEU A 240 6.86 -25.19 -1.81
C LEU A 240 6.00 -25.31 -3.07
N ALA A 241 5.72 -26.52 -3.50
CA ALA A 241 4.94 -26.77 -4.72
C ALA A 241 3.50 -26.23 -4.60
N ASN A 242 2.84 -26.48 -3.45
CA ASN A 242 1.46 -26.08 -3.25
C ASN A 242 1.30 -24.56 -3.07
N LEU A 243 2.21 -23.94 -2.31
CA LEU A 243 2.15 -22.51 -2.01
C LEU A 243 2.69 -21.62 -3.13
N ASN A 244 3.17 -22.24 -4.20
CA ASN A 244 3.75 -21.51 -5.32
C ASN A 244 4.84 -20.51 -4.82
N VAL A 245 5.72 -20.99 -3.92
CA VAL A 245 6.82 -20.19 -3.37
C VAL A 245 8.11 -20.62 -4.07
N ILE A 246 8.84 -19.64 -4.56
CA ILE A 246 10.14 -19.86 -5.18
C ILE A 246 11.14 -20.18 -4.07
N ASP A 247 11.87 -21.29 -4.22
CA ASP A 247 12.87 -21.73 -3.27
C ASP A 247 14.00 -20.69 -3.10
N TYR A 248 14.54 -20.58 -1.89
CA TYR A 248 15.71 -19.73 -1.61
C TYR A 248 16.90 -20.02 -2.54
N ASP A 249 17.10 -21.28 -2.92
CA ASP A 249 18.20 -21.70 -3.78
C ASP A 249 18.20 -20.98 -5.13
N HIS A 250 17.02 -20.71 -5.70
CA HIS A 250 16.95 -19.93 -6.95
C HIS A 250 17.50 -18.52 -6.78
N TYR A 251 17.18 -17.84 -5.67
CA TYR A 251 17.69 -16.49 -5.42
C TYR A 251 19.19 -16.48 -5.13
N PHE A 252 19.70 -17.48 -4.39
CA PHE A 252 21.12 -17.65 -4.16
C PHE A 252 21.87 -17.81 -5.49
N HIS A 253 21.38 -18.65 -6.40
CA HIS A 253 21.97 -18.87 -7.70
C HIS A 253 21.90 -17.61 -8.59
N VAL A 254 20.76 -16.89 -8.58
CA VAL A 254 20.64 -15.64 -9.33
C VAL A 254 21.67 -14.62 -8.86
N MET A 255 21.83 -14.45 -7.54
CA MET A 255 22.81 -13.49 -6.99
C MET A 255 24.27 -13.92 -7.27
N ASP A 256 24.59 -15.21 -7.23
CA ASP A 256 25.91 -15.68 -7.61
C ASP A 256 26.19 -15.40 -9.10
N LYS A 257 25.19 -15.58 -10.00
CA LYS A 257 25.33 -15.22 -11.43
C LYS A 257 25.37 -13.71 -11.66
N VAL A 258 24.68 -12.92 -10.84
CA VAL A 258 24.81 -11.46 -10.84
C VAL A 258 26.26 -11.04 -10.50
N LYS A 259 26.89 -11.67 -9.51
CA LYS A 259 28.30 -11.41 -9.17
C LYS A 259 29.27 -11.76 -10.30
N GLU A 260 28.97 -12.82 -11.05
CA GLU A 260 29.74 -13.25 -12.24
C GLU A 260 29.43 -12.39 -13.47
N HIS A 261 28.44 -11.49 -13.42
CA HIS A 261 27.93 -10.72 -14.55
C HIS A 261 27.45 -11.59 -15.74
N ASP A 262 26.98 -12.82 -15.46
CA ASP A 262 26.50 -13.77 -16.47
C ASP A 262 25.01 -13.54 -16.75
N VAL A 263 24.72 -12.52 -17.55
CA VAL A 263 23.35 -12.15 -17.96
C VAL A 263 22.60 -13.30 -18.64
N PRO A 264 23.20 -14.05 -19.58
CA PRO A 264 22.51 -15.20 -20.18
C PRO A 264 21.98 -16.21 -19.18
N GLN A 265 22.79 -16.58 -18.19
CA GLN A 265 22.35 -17.53 -17.15
C GLN A 265 21.27 -16.95 -16.25
N ILE A 266 21.33 -15.66 -15.91
CA ILE A 266 20.30 -14.99 -15.12
C ILE A 266 18.94 -15.04 -15.85
N LEU A 267 18.93 -14.77 -17.16
CA LEU A 267 17.70 -14.82 -17.96
C LEU A 267 17.18 -16.26 -18.12
N LEU A 268 18.05 -17.26 -18.21
CA LEU A 268 17.64 -18.67 -18.23
C LEU A 268 17.05 -19.10 -16.89
N LEU A 269 17.60 -18.66 -15.75
CA LEU A 269 17.05 -18.93 -14.43
C LEU A 269 15.65 -18.30 -14.27
N LEU A 270 15.44 -17.08 -14.78
CA LEU A 270 14.12 -16.45 -14.81
C LEU A 270 13.14 -17.24 -15.68
N ASP A 271 13.57 -17.66 -16.89
CA ASP A 271 12.72 -18.45 -17.80
C ASP A 271 12.31 -19.79 -17.19
N ASP A 272 13.20 -20.43 -16.42
CA ASP A 272 12.92 -21.67 -15.69
C ASP A 272 11.85 -21.47 -14.61
N VAL A 273 11.92 -20.36 -13.89
CA VAL A 273 10.91 -19.96 -12.90
C VAL A 273 9.55 -19.74 -13.58
N ILE A 274 9.53 -19.04 -14.71
CA ILE A 274 8.29 -18.78 -15.47
C ILE A 274 7.70 -20.10 -16.02
N LYS A 275 8.54 -21.01 -16.56
CA LYS A 275 8.11 -22.33 -17.05
C LYS A 275 7.51 -23.20 -15.97
N LYS A 276 7.96 -23.07 -14.72
CA LYS A 276 7.37 -23.72 -13.55
C LYS A 276 6.02 -23.11 -13.12
N GLY A 277 5.55 -22.06 -13.81
CA GLY A 277 4.24 -21.42 -13.56
C GLY A 277 4.25 -20.27 -12.58
N PHE A 278 5.42 -19.78 -12.14
CA PHE A 278 5.51 -18.64 -11.24
C PHE A 278 5.31 -17.31 -11.99
N ASP A 279 4.66 -16.37 -11.32
CA ASP A 279 4.52 -15.00 -11.84
C ASP A 279 5.85 -14.25 -11.70
N PRO A 280 6.33 -13.55 -12.75
CA PRO A 280 7.55 -12.75 -12.67
C PRO A 280 7.55 -11.68 -11.58
N GLY A 281 6.36 -11.17 -11.17
CA GLY A 281 6.23 -10.23 -10.07
C GLY A 281 6.50 -10.87 -8.72
N GLN A 282 6.08 -12.13 -8.51
CA GLN A 282 6.44 -12.89 -7.32
C GLN A 282 7.95 -13.11 -7.23
N PHE A 283 8.60 -13.36 -8.37
CA PHE A 283 10.05 -13.49 -8.43
C PHE A 283 10.76 -12.19 -8.03
N ILE A 284 10.30 -11.03 -8.52
CA ILE A 284 10.86 -9.71 -8.15
C ILE A 284 10.65 -9.41 -6.68
N GLY A 285 9.46 -9.66 -6.13
CA GLY A 285 9.17 -9.50 -4.70
C GLY A 285 10.11 -10.37 -3.84
N GLY A 286 10.25 -11.65 -4.18
CA GLY A 286 11.16 -12.54 -3.48
C GLY A 286 12.64 -12.17 -3.61
N LEU A 287 13.06 -11.62 -4.78
CA LEU A 287 14.41 -11.08 -4.94
C LEU A 287 14.65 -9.86 -4.06
N ASN A 288 13.66 -9.00 -3.88
CA ASN A 288 13.74 -7.86 -2.97
C ASN A 288 13.91 -8.32 -1.50
N ASP A 289 13.13 -9.31 -1.09
CA ASP A 289 13.25 -9.93 0.23
C ASP A 289 14.64 -10.59 0.41
N HIS A 290 15.14 -11.27 -0.61
CA HIS A 290 16.48 -11.87 -0.60
C HIS A 290 17.58 -10.82 -0.41
N LEU A 291 17.54 -9.71 -1.16
CA LEU A 291 18.48 -8.59 -1.01
C LEU A 291 18.41 -7.96 0.38
N ARG A 292 17.20 -7.76 0.94
CA ARG A 292 17.02 -7.31 2.33
C ARG A 292 17.66 -8.29 3.30
N ASN A 293 17.45 -9.59 3.12
CA ASN A 293 18.02 -10.62 3.99
C ASN A 293 19.55 -10.66 3.90
N LEU A 294 20.15 -10.45 2.72
CA LEU A 294 21.59 -10.26 2.56
C LEU A 294 22.09 -9.05 3.38
N LEU A 295 21.37 -7.94 3.33
CA LEU A 295 21.76 -6.74 4.08
C LEU A 295 21.71 -6.97 5.58
N VAL A 296 20.63 -7.60 6.08
CA VAL A 296 20.42 -7.92 7.51
C VAL A 296 21.44 -8.94 8.01
N SER A 297 21.83 -9.91 7.18
CA SER A 297 22.77 -10.97 7.56
C SER A 297 24.24 -10.55 7.58
N ARG A 298 24.57 -9.33 7.16
CA ARG A 298 25.97 -8.82 7.23
C ARG A 298 26.46 -8.60 8.63
N ASP A 299 25.59 -8.18 9.54
CA ASP A 299 25.92 -7.88 10.93
C ASP A 299 25.37 -8.98 11.86
N ALA A 300 26.21 -9.47 12.74
CA ALA A 300 25.84 -10.50 13.72
C ALA A 300 24.71 -10.02 14.66
N VAL A 301 24.62 -8.71 14.94
CA VAL A 301 23.58 -8.13 15.81
C VAL A 301 22.19 -8.21 15.14
N THR A 302 22.12 -8.13 13.82
CA THR A 302 20.87 -8.16 13.06
C THR A 302 20.46 -9.55 12.57
N LEU A 303 21.33 -10.56 12.69
CA LEU A 303 21.03 -11.96 12.35
C LEU A 303 19.74 -12.52 12.99
N PRO A 304 19.37 -12.20 14.25
CA PRO A 304 18.13 -12.65 14.84
C PRO A 304 16.86 -12.12 14.13
N LEU A 305 16.97 -11.04 13.35
CA LEU A 305 15.85 -10.50 12.54
C LEU A 305 15.57 -11.34 11.29
N LEU A 306 16.40 -12.34 11.01
CA LEU A 306 16.22 -13.26 9.90
C LEU A 306 15.46 -14.50 10.37
N ASP A 307 14.18 -14.59 10.02
CA ASP A 307 13.33 -15.74 10.31
C ASP A 307 13.63 -16.89 9.34
N ALA A 308 14.80 -17.51 9.47
CA ALA A 308 15.25 -18.62 8.63
C ALA A 308 15.97 -19.69 9.48
N PRO A 309 16.02 -20.96 9.04
CA PRO A 309 16.83 -22.00 9.66
C PRO A 309 18.31 -21.60 9.71
N ASP A 310 19.07 -22.20 10.66
CA ASP A 310 20.45 -21.79 10.93
C ASP A 310 21.43 -22.06 9.77
N ASP A 311 21.17 -23.10 8.98
CA ASP A 311 21.93 -23.39 7.77
C ASP A 311 21.69 -22.33 6.66
N VAL A 312 20.44 -21.90 6.49
CA VAL A 312 20.07 -20.83 5.56
C VAL A 312 20.65 -19.49 6.03
N ARG A 313 20.64 -19.20 7.34
CA ARG A 313 21.27 -18.00 7.92
C ARG A 313 22.75 -17.92 7.59
N ARG A 314 23.48 -19.05 7.72
CA ARG A 314 24.90 -19.12 7.37
C ARG A 314 25.13 -18.82 5.88
N ARG A 315 24.33 -19.41 5.00
CA ARG A 315 24.40 -19.16 3.55
C ARG A 315 24.16 -17.68 3.20
N TYR A 316 23.18 -17.05 3.86
CA TYR A 316 22.94 -15.62 3.70
C TYR A 316 24.15 -14.78 4.13
N HIS A 317 24.75 -15.10 5.26
CA HIS A 317 25.93 -14.40 5.74
C HIS A 317 27.13 -14.58 4.77
N GLU A 318 27.37 -15.78 4.31
CA GLU A 318 28.44 -16.08 3.35
C GLU A 318 28.25 -15.33 2.03
N GLN A 319 27.03 -15.33 1.48
CA GLN A 319 26.74 -14.60 0.25
C GLN A 319 26.78 -13.08 0.47
N ALA A 320 26.31 -12.58 1.59
CA ALA A 320 26.33 -11.15 1.93
C ALA A 320 27.74 -10.56 1.96
N MET A 321 28.75 -11.36 2.35
CA MET A 321 30.16 -10.95 2.35
C MET A 321 30.77 -10.85 0.95
N LYS A 322 30.14 -11.48 -0.06
CA LYS A 322 30.57 -11.38 -1.45
C LYS A 322 30.21 -10.04 -2.12
N PHE A 323 29.24 -9.29 -1.55
CA PHE A 323 28.74 -8.04 -2.13
C PHE A 323 29.07 -6.83 -1.24
N SER A 324 29.29 -5.66 -1.84
CA SER A 324 29.40 -4.43 -1.09
C SER A 324 28.02 -3.95 -0.61
N GLN A 325 27.99 -3.21 0.50
CA GLN A 325 26.73 -2.64 1.01
C GLN A 325 26.08 -1.68 0.01
N LYS A 326 26.91 -0.89 -0.70
CA LYS A 326 26.44 0.03 -1.74
C LYS A 326 25.79 -0.71 -2.90
N PHE A 327 26.37 -1.85 -3.31
CA PHE A 327 25.79 -2.71 -4.35
C PHE A 327 24.39 -3.19 -3.93
N ILE A 328 24.25 -3.73 -2.72
CA ILE A 328 22.96 -4.25 -2.22
C ILE A 328 21.89 -3.13 -2.22
N TYR A 329 22.23 -1.91 -1.74
CA TYR A 329 21.30 -0.78 -1.77
C TYR A 329 20.90 -0.38 -3.20
N SER A 330 21.85 -0.33 -4.13
CA SER A 330 21.55 0.01 -5.54
C SER A 330 20.70 -1.06 -6.20
N ALA A 331 20.99 -2.34 -5.96
CA ALA A 331 20.18 -3.46 -6.42
C ALA A 331 18.76 -3.42 -5.85
N MET A 332 18.61 -3.22 -4.54
CA MET A 332 17.28 -3.07 -3.90
C MET A 332 16.49 -1.91 -4.49
N ARG A 333 17.13 -0.78 -4.78
CA ARG A 333 16.47 0.36 -5.41
C ARG A 333 15.91 0.01 -6.79
N LEU A 334 16.68 -0.65 -7.64
CA LEU A 334 16.25 -1.08 -8.98
C LEU A 334 15.13 -2.12 -8.92
N VAL A 335 15.26 -3.11 -8.05
CA VAL A 335 14.26 -4.17 -7.85
C VAL A 335 12.95 -3.58 -7.30
N ASN A 336 13.01 -2.70 -6.30
CA ASN A 336 11.84 -2.03 -5.75
C ASN A 336 11.15 -1.12 -6.78
N GLN A 337 11.91 -0.41 -7.60
CA GLN A 337 11.36 0.38 -8.71
C GLN A 337 10.63 -0.50 -9.72
N CYS A 338 11.18 -1.66 -10.05
CA CYS A 338 10.53 -2.65 -10.91
C CYS A 338 9.20 -3.13 -10.30
N ASP A 339 9.18 -3.50 -9.03
CA ASP A 339 7.99 -3.98 -8.33
C ASP A 339 6.86 -2.93 -8.33
N MET A 340 7.20 -1.68 -8.04
CA MET A 340 6.23 -0.56 -8.09
C MET A 340 5.63 -0.37 -9.49
N GLN A 341 6.45 -0.50 -10.55
CA GLN A 341 6.05 -0.30 -11.94
C GLN A 341 5.40 -1.55 -12.57
N TYR A 342 5.59 -2.74 -11.96
CA TYR A 342 5.16 -4.03 -12.50
C TYR A 342 3.68 -4.08 -12.87
N LYS A 343 2.80 -3.54 -12.01
CA LYS A 343 1.34 -3.53 -12.24
C LYS A 343 0.93 -2.66 -13.42
N GLN A 344 1.70 -1.62 -13.74
CA GLN A 344 1.41 -0.66 -14.79
C GLN A 344 2.06 -1.04 -16.13
N SER A 345 3.04 -1.95 -16.12
CA SER A 345 3.75 -2.39 -17.30
C SER A 345 2.87 -3.27 -18.21
N ARG A 346 2.87 -2.96 -19.52
CA ARG A 346 2.20 -3.80 -20.52
C ARG A 346 2.94 -5.13 -20.76
N ASN A 347 4.27 -5.10 -20.71
CA ASN A 347 5.09 -6.30 -20.85
C ASN A 347 5.85 -6.57 -19.55
N LYS A 348 5.19 -7.32 -18.67
CA LYS A 348 5.67 -7.65 -17.34
C LYS A 348 6.98 -8.43 -17.36
N ARG A 349 7.13 -9.39 -18.28
CA ARG A 349 8.32 -10.20 -18.43
C ARG A 349 9.53 -9.33 -18.82
N LEU A 350 9.40 -8.50 -19.85
CA LEU A 350 10.46 -7.60 -20.30
C LEU A 350 10.91 -6.64 -19.19
N GLN A 351 9.98 -6.13 -18.38
CA GLN A 351 10.29 -5.25 -17.25
C GLN A 351 11.22 -5.93 -16.25
N VAL A 352 10.95 -7.19 -15.92
CA VAL A 352 11.79 -8.01 -15.02
C VAL A 352 13.14 -8.33 -15.64
N GLU A 353 13.17 -8.76 -16.91
CA GLU A 353 14.42 -9.05 -17.65
C GLU A 353 15.35 -7.82 -17.69
N LEU A 354 14.83 -6.64 -18.03
CA LEU A 354 15.59 -5.38 -18.02
C LEU A 354 16.14 -5.06 -16.63
N THR A 355 15.34 -5.23 -15.59
CA THR A 355 15.80 -4.97 -14.22
C THR A 355 16.93 -5.90 -13.81
N LEU A 356 16.85 -7.19 -14.13
CA LEU A 356 17.93 -8.15 -13.86
C LEU A 356 19.22 -7.82 -14.63
N ILE A 357 19.09 -7.38 -15.88
CA ILE A 357 20.23 -6.91 -16.67
C ILE A 357 20.87 -5.69 -15.99
N LEU A 358 20.07 -4.71 -15.57
CA LEU A 358 20.57 -3.51 -14.88
C LEU A 358 21.26 -3.87 -13.56
N VAL A 359 20.68 -4.76 -12.75
CA VAL A 359 21.27 -5.23 -11.50
C VAL A 359 22.62 -5.92 -11.76
N SER A 360 22.73 -6.73 -12.83
CA SER A 360 23.98 -7.40 -13.20
C SER A 360 25.06 -6.44 -13.72
N GLN A 361 24.67 -5.25 -14.20
CA GLN A 361 25.59 -4.22 -14.68
C GLN A 361 26.10 -3.28 -13.57
N LEU A 362 25.54 -3.36 -12.36
CA LEU A 362 26.03 -2.59 -11.23
C LEU A 362 27.49 -2.93 -10.93
N GLY A 363 28.33 -1.91 -10.76
CA GLY A 363 29.72 -2.07 -10.33
C GLY A 363 29.80 -2.52 -8.86
N ASP A 364 30.96 -3.03 -8.44
CA ASP A 364 31.20 -3.44 -7.04
C ASP A 364 31.00 -2.27 -6.03
N GLU A 365 31.13 -1.03 -6.49
CA GLU A 365 30.85 0.19 -5.70
C GLU A 365 29.40 0.65 -5.75
N GLY A 366 28.53 -0.06 -6.49
CA GLY A 366 27.10 0.28 -6.59
C GLY A 366 26.83 1.55 -7.40
N GLU A 367 27.75 1.95 -8.29
CA GLU A 367 27.55 3.07 -9.21
C GLU A 367 26.50 2.70 -10.25
N ASP A 368 25.43 3.48 -10.29
CA ASP A 368 24.38 3.36 -11.29
C ASP A 368 24.91 3.90 -12.63
N PRO A 369 25.02 3.07 -13.68
CA PRO A 369 25.50 3.51 -14.99
C PRO A 369 24.71 4.67 -15.60
N TYR A 370 23.50 4.92 -15.09
CA TYR A 370 22.57 5.94 -15.57
C TYR A 370 22.48 7.19 -14.68
N ALA A 371 23.20 7.25 -13.55
CA ALA A 371 23.21 8.44 -12.68
C ALA A 371 24.12 9.54 -13.24
N GLY A 372 23.82 10.05 -14.42
CA GLY A 372 24.16 11.39 -14.94
C GLY A 372 25.61 11.90 -14.94
N HIS A 373 26.63 11.11 -14.56
CA HIS A 373 28.02 11.51 -14.53
C HIS A 373 28.93 10.47 -15.19
N ARG A 374 29.26 10.69 -16.46
CA ARG A 374 30.08 9.93 -17.42
C ARG A 374 29.44 8.60 -17.85
N PRO A 375 29.41 8.30 -19.17
CA PRO A 375 29.00 6.98 -19.62
C PRO A 375 30.02 5.96 -19.08
N ALA A 376 29.60 5.16 -18.10
CA ALA A 376 30.34 3.97 -17.71
C ALA A 376 30.36 3.03 -18.94
N GLU A 377 31.50 2.51 -19.32
CA GLU A 377 31.59 1.49 -20.37
C GLU A 377 30.75 0.29 -19.91
N LEU A 378 29.62 0.06 -20.59
CA LEU A 378 28.77 -1.09 -20.32
C LEU A 378 29.59 -2.37 -20.58
N LYS A 379 29.62 -3.26 -19.58
CA LYS A 379 30.26 -4.57 -19.76
C LYS A 379 29.49 -5.36 -20.84
N PRO A 380 30.17 -6.09 -21.74
CA PRO A 380 29.50 -6.86 -22.78
C PRO A 380 28.57 -7.91 -22.16
N VAL A 381 27.30 -7.85 -22.52
CA VAL A 381 26.23 -8.74 -22.00
C VAL A 381 26.44 -10.19 -22.47
N PHE A 382 27.09 -10.37 -23.62
CA PHE A 382 27.39 -11.69 -24.19
C PHE A 382 28.89 -11.82 -24.39
N ALA A 383 29.45 -13.00 -24.10
CA ALA A 383 30.82 -13.31 -24.41
C ALA A 383 31.00 -13.36 -25.96
N VAL A 384 31.70 -12.38 -26.51
CA VAL A 384 32.06 -12.40 -27.93
C VAL A 384 33.09 -13.50 -28.08
N SER A 385 32.74 -14.57 -28.79
CA SER A 385 33.67 -15.67 -29.08
C SER A 385 34.92 -15.13 -29.77
N ALA A 386 36.09 -15.53 -29.31
CA ALA A 386 37.40 -15.03 -29.74
C ALA A 386 37.73 -15.25 -31.25
N GLY A 387 36.75 -15.74 -32.05
CA GLY A 387 36.92 -16.05 -33.47
C GLY A 387 36.79 -14.87 -34.44
N GLU A 388 36.13 -13.77 -34.04
CA GLU A 388 35.85 -12.67 -35.00
C GLU A 388 36.78 -11.46 -34.88
N ARG A 389 37.77 -11.46 -33.96
CA ARG A 389 38.72 -10.34 -33.81
C ARG A 389 39.97 -10.39 -34.72
N ALA A 390 40.06 -11.36 -35.63
CA ALA A 390 41.27 -11.56 -36.44
C ALA A 390 41.21 -10.97 -37.88
N ALA A 391 40.09 -10.35 -38.31
CA ALA A 391 39.93 -9.99 -39.73
C ALA A 391 40.08 -8.50 -40.09
N ASP A 392 40.22 -7.58 -39.14
CA ASP A 392 40.21 -6.12 -39.44
C ASP A 392 41.45 -5.34 -38.96
N LYS A 393 42.65 -5.94 -39.10
CA LYS A 393 43.91 -5.20 -38.97
C LYS A 393 44.82 -5.47 -40.15
N LYS A 394 44.52 -4.89 -41.32
CA LYS A 394 45.51 -4.61 -42.37
C LYS A 394 45.21 -3.26 -43.01
N GLN A 395 46.26 -2.45 -42.97
CA GLN A 395 46.56 -1.26 -43.77
C GLN A 395 46.04 0.10 -43.31
N GLN A 396 46.94 0.83 -42.63
CA GLN A 396 47.35 2.15 -43.08
C GLN A 396 48.73 2.51 -42.51
N PRO A 397 49.59 3.28 -43.26
CA PRO A 397 50.99 3.39 -42.96
C PRO A 397 51.37 4.51 -42.00
N SER A 398 52.49 4.29 -41.35
CA SER A 398 53.15 5.20 -40.41
C SER A 398 53.56 6.52 -41.05
N GLU A 399 53.13 7.64 -40.47
CA GLU A 399 53.84 8.93 -40.62
C GLU A 399 54.52 9.26 -39.29
N LYS A 400 55.83 9.51 -39.41
CA LYS A 400 56.68 9.96 -38.30
C LYS A 400 56.38 11.40 -37.98
N GLN A 401 56.15 11.71 -36.71
CA GLN A 401 56.26 13.06 -36.16
C GLN A 401 57.23 13.07 -34.98
N GLU A 402 58.15 14.02 -35.04
CA GLU A 402 59.21 14.33 -34.09
C GLU A 402 58.70 14.81 -32.71
N PRO A 403 59.52 14.70 -31.65
CA PRO A 403 59.10 15.01 -30.31
C PRO A 403 59.17 16.53 -30.03
N ALA A 404 58.09 17.12 -29.53
CA ALA A 404 58.05 18.48 -29.01
C ALA A 404 58.39 18.52 -27.51
N PRO A 405 58.99 19.63 -27.03
CA PRO A 405 59.75 19.71 -25.78
C PRO A 405 58.86 19.86 -24.54
N GLN A 406 59.38 19.36 -23.39
CA GLN A 406 58.78 19.44 -22.06
C GLN A 406 58.76 20.90 -21.54
N PRO A 407 57.70 21.35 -20.89
CA PRO A 407 57.73 22.62 -20.17
C PRO A 407 58.22 22.44 -18.73
N VAL A 408 59.14 23.31 -18.34
CA VAL A 408 59.77 23.50 -17.03
C VAL A 408 58.74 23.91 -15.97
N PRO A 409 58.91 23.58 -14.69
CA PRO A 409 57.94 23.94 -13.64
C PRO A 409 58.09 25.43 -13.22
N ARG A 410 57.03 26.17 -13.35
CA ARG A 410 56.91 27.54 -12.85
C ARG A 410 56.39 27.50 -11.41
N GLN A 411 57.21 27.96 -10.48
CA GLN A 411 56.87 28.31 -9.12
C GLN A 411 55.77 29.39 -9.11
N VAL A 412 54.70 29.15 -8.40
CA VAL A 412 53.71 30.20 -8.09
C VAL A 412 53.74 30.46 -6.59
N ALA A 413 53.96 31.74 -6.32
CA ALA A 413 54.04 32.34 -5.00
C ALA A 413 52.71 32.16 -4.20
N SER A 414 52.91 32.00 -2.89
CA SER A 414 51.90 31.99 -1.85
C SER A 414 51.25 33.36 -1.65
N GLU A 415 49.94 33.43 -1.65
CA GLU A 415 49.18 34.55 -1.06
C GLU A 415 48.32 34.07 0.11
N PRO A 416 48.04 34.96 1.10
CA PRO A 416 47.76 34.54 2.46
C PRO A 416 46.28 34.27 2.75
N LYS A 417 46.06 33.34 3.68
CA LYS A 417 44.75 33.05 4.30
C LYS A 417 44.35 34.17 5.24
N PRO A 418 43.08 34.59 5.29
CA PRO A 418 42.59 35.41 6.40
C PRO A 418 42.26 34.53 7.61
N ASP A 419 42.86 34.86 8.74
CA ASP A 419 42.54 34.39 10.09
C ASP A 419 41.13 34.83 10.51
N TYR A 420 40.31 33.86 10.92
CA TYR A 420 39.12 34.18 11.71
C TYR A 420 39.35 33.79 13.17
N HIS A 421 39.46 34.80 13.99
CA HIS A 421 39.50 34.71 15.45
C HIS A 421 38.25 34.02 16.01
N ARG A 422 38.50 33.06 16.87
CA ARG A 422 37.56 32.51 17.85
C ARG A 422 37.25 33.61 18.88
N THR A 423 36.00 34.02 19.01
CA THR A 423 35.47 34.60 20.24
C THR A 423 34.36 33.71 20.79
N ALA A 424 34.45 33.51 22.11
CA ALA A 424 33.64 32.62 22.90
C ALA A 424 32.27 33.19 23.25
N ALA A 425 31.33 32.26 23.50
CA ALA A 425 30.19 32.37 24.41
C ALA A 425 29.04 33.32 24.03
N GLY A 426 27.96 32.70 23.56
CA GLY A 426 26.61 33.27 23.57
C GLY A 426 25.59 32.14 23.63
N ARG A 427 25.01 31.94 24.82
CA ARG A 427 23.91 31.03 25.08
C ARG A 427 22.72 31.37 24.17
N SER A 428 22.27 30.49 23.30
CA SER A 428 20.98 30.58 22.67
C SER A 428 19.92 29.82 23.51
N GLN A 429 19.01 30.61 24.06
CA GLN A 429 17.79 30.13 24.71
C GLN A 429 16.90 29.47 23.67
N GLY A 430 16.51 28.22 23.95
CA GLY A 430 15.51 27.50 23.21
C GLY A 430 14.12 28.12 23.44
N VAL A 431 13.42 28.42 22.37
CA VAL A 431 12.00 28.81 22.39
C VAL A 431 11.17 27.56 22.42
N GLY A 432 10.77 27.11 23.61
CA GLY A 432 9.77 26.09 23.80
C GLY A 432 8.36 26.71 23.66
N PHE A 433 7.58 26.25 22.71
CA PHE A 433 6.15 26.58 22.65
C PHE A 433 5.39 25.74 23.68
N SER A 434 4.91 26.42 24.74
CA SER A 434 4.01 25.85 25.74
C SER A 434 2.56 25.98 25.27
N ILE A 435 1.88 24.83 25.13
CA ILE A 435 0.44 24.73 24.90
C ILE A 435 -0.28 24.92 26.25
N LYS A 436 -0.46 26.18 26.68
CA LYS A 436 -1.36 26.53 27.77
C LYS A 436 -1.74 28.00 27.65
N GLU A 437 -2.67 28.32 26.75
CA GLU A 437 -3.46 29.55 26.78
C GLU A 437 -4.47 29.55 25.62
N PHE A 438 -5.48 28.73 25.74
CA PHE A 438 -6.74 28.89 25.03
C PHE A 438 -7.88 28.28 25.87
N THR A 439 -8.17 28.93 27.00
CA THR A 439 -9.46 28.78 27.68
C THR A 439 -9.85 30.15 28.21
N ALA A 440 -10.91 30.66 27.65
CA ALA A 440 -11.89 31.56 28.24
C ALA A 440 -12.37 32.63 27.24
N VAL A 441 -13.45 32.33 26.55
CA VAL A 441 -14.40 33.39 26.15
C VAL A 441 -15.79 32.96 26.62
N LYS A 442 -16.34 33.75 27.54
CA LYS A 442 -17.73 33.67 28.02
C LYS A 442 -18.69 34.26 26.98
N PRO A 443 -19.93 33.79 26.92
CA PRO A 443 -20.96 34.30 26.03
C PRO A 443 -21.68 35.53 26.61
N ALA A 444 -22.10 36.44 25.74
CA ALA A 444 -23.14 37.43 26.02
C ALA A 444 -23.88 37.82 24.73
N PRO A 445 -25.08 38.46 24.82
CA PRO A 445 -26.32 37.91 24.31
C PRO A 445 -26.86 38.61 23.04
N ALA A 446 -27.93 38.03 22.50
CA ALA A 446 -28.67 38.46 21.33
C ALA A 446 -29.19 39.90 21.35
N GLY A 447 -29.23 40.52 20.14
CA GLY A 447 -30.00 41.74 19.94
C GLY A 447 -29.78 42.41 18.58
N GLN A 448 -30.76 42.20 17.69
CA GLN A 448 -31.32 43.13 16.69
C GLN A 448 -30.54 43.55 15.43
N GLN A 449 -31.27 43.30 14.36
CA GLN A 449 -31.19 43.80 12.99
C GLN A 449 -30.92 45.31 12.88
N THR A 450 -30.13 45.71 11.92
CA THR A 450 -30.55 46.71 10.90
C THR A 450 -29.55 46.79 9.75
N ALA A 451 -30.10 47.14 8.62
CA ALA A 451 -29.49 47.18 7.30
C ALA A 451 -28.58 48.43 7.11
N VAL A 452 -27.89 48.35 5.97
CA VAL A 452 -27.45 49.45 5.07
C VAL A 452 -26.06 50.01 5.28
N GLU A 453 -25.41 49.97 4.18
CA GLU A 453 -24.46 50.92 3.54
C GLU A 453 -23.01 50.46 3.34
N GLN A 454 -22.73 50.55 2.05
CA GLN A 454 -21.42 50.61 1.42
C GLN A 454 -20.45 51.52 2.17
N GLN A 455 -19.22 51.05 2.36
CA GLN A 455 -18.07 51.93 2.21
C GLN A 455 -16.81 51.14 1.85
N GLN A 456 -16.23 51.56 0.73
CA GLN A 456 -14.88 51.29 0.27
C GLN A 456 -13.84 51.75 1.31
N SER A 457 -12.83 50.92 1.52
CA SER A 457 -11.47 51.37 1.86
C SER A 457 -10.52 50.24 1.44
N SER A 458 -9.88 50.29 0.32
CA SER A 458 -8.51 50.75 -0.02
C SER A 458 -7.49 50.59 1.10
N ASP A 459 -6.58 49.62 0.86
CA ASP A 459 -5.14 49.66 1.13
C ASP A 459 -4.53 48.55 0.26
N GLU A 460 -3.96 48.80 -0.90
CA GLU A 460 -2.63 49.23 -1.30
C GLU A 460 -1.51 48.48 -0.56
N ALA A 461 -0.44 47.95 -1.18
CA ALA A 461 0.14 48.16 -2.49
C ALA A 461 1.08 46.98 -2.76
N GLY A 462 0.99 46.42 -3.94
CA GLY A 462 2.03 45.55 -4.49
C GLY A 462 1.98 45.75 -5.99
N VAL A 463 3.01 46.33 -6.53
CA VAL A 463 3.23 46.68 -7.93
C VAL A 463 2.75 45.53 -8.82
N ALA A 464 1.64 45.75 -9.53
CA ALA A 464 1.15 44.87 -10.57
C ALA A 464 2.06 45.02 -11.80
N ALA A 465 3.07 44.20 -11.92
CA ALA A 465 3.76 44.00 -13.17
C ALA A 465 2.79 43.19 -14.08
N ASN A 466 2.29 43.81 -15.16
CA ASN A 466 1.60 43.10 -16.23
C ASN A 466 2.63 42.26 -17.01
N SER A 467 2.95 41.07 -16.51
CA SER A 467 3.82 40.13 -17.21
C SER A 467 3.09 39.52 -18.39
N PRO A 468 3.70 39.38 -19.59
CA PRO A 468 3.12 38.62 -20.66
C PRO A 468 2.97 37.13 -20.22
N VAL A 469 1.78 36.57 -20.37
CA VAL A 469 1.47 35.20 -19.97
C VAL A 469 1.63 34.28 -21.18
N ASP A 470 2.42 33.22 -21.03
CA ASP A 470 2.58 32.17 -22.05
C ASP A 470 1.54 31.06 -21.87
N ASP A 471 1.12 30.42 -22.97
CA ASP A 471 0.16 29.30 -22.98
C ASP A 471 0.59 28.14 -22.08
N ASN A 472 1.90 27.87 -21.98
CA ASN A 472 2.44 26.83 -21.11
C ASN A 472 2.28 27.17 -19.63
N GLU A 473 2.56 28.41 -19.26
CA GLU A 473 2.46 28.88 -17.89
C GLU A 473 1.02 28.95 -17.43
N LEU A 474 0.12 29.44 -18.29
CA LEU A 474 -1.33 29.40 -18.09
C LEU A 474 -1.83 27.96 -17.90
N GLY A 475 -1.38 27.01 -18.73
CA GLY A 475 -1.76 25.61 -18.63
C GLY A 475 -1.29 24.93 -17.35
N ILE A 476 -0.11 25.29 -16.83
CA ILE A 476 0.41 24.79 -15.56
C ILE A 476 -0.44 25.31 -14.40
N GLN A 477 -0.67 26.63 -14.32
CA GLN A 477 -1.44 27.25 -13.23
C GLN A 477 -2.92 26.80 -13.24
N TRP A 478 -3.49 26.61 -14.42
CA TRP A 478 -4.83 26.02 -14.61
C TRP A 478 -4.94 24.63 -13.96
N ARG A 479 -3.96 23.75 -14.21
CA ARG A 479 -3.93 22.39 -13.61
C ARG A 479 -3.69 22.43 -12.12
N VAL A 480 -2.84 23.32 -11.64
CA VAL A 480 -2.59 23.52 -10.20
C VAL A 480 -3.87 23.97 -9.49
N TYR A 481 -4.61 24.91 -10.07
CA TYR A 481 -5.90 25.35 -9.55
C TYR A 481 -6.91 24.20 -9.52
N ALA A 482 -7.06 23.47 -10.62
CA ALA A 482 -7.96 22.33 -10.70
C ALA A 482 -7.67 21.26 -9.62
N ASN A 483 -6.39 20.99 -9.33
CA ASN A 483 -6.00 20.02 -8.30
C ASN A 483 -6.19 20.53 -6.86
N LYS A 484 -6.22 21.85 -6.64
CA LYS A 484 -6.44 22.47 -5.30
C LYS A 484 -7.92 22.63 -4.96
N MET A 485 -8.86 22.33 -5.88
CA MET A 485 -10.29 22.47 -5.65
C MET A 485 -10.81 21.59 -4.50
N PRO A 486 -11.81 22.06 -3.69
CA PRO A 486 -12.44 21.29 -2.63
C PRO A 486 -13.07 19.99 -3.13
N LEU A 487 -13.26 19.02 -2.22
CA LEU A 487 -13.86 17.71 -2.52
C LEU A 487 -15.27 17.80 -3.12
N GLU A 488 -16.01 18.85 -2.78
CA GLU A 488 -17.36 19.14 -3.29
C GLU A 488 -17.34 19.46 -4.79
N ASP A 489 -16.27 20.05 -5.30
CA ASP A 489 -16.10 20.48 -6.70
C ASP A 489 -15.27 19.47 -7.54
N LYS A 490 -15.07 18.26 -7.05
CA LYS A 490 -14.23 17.25 -7.71
C LYS A 490 -14.68 16.89 -9.14
N ALA A 491 -15.98 17.01 -9.42
CA ALA A 491 -16.53 16.80 -10.76
C ALA A 491 -16.12 17.93 -11.75
N ILE A 492 -15.99 19.17 -11.27
CA ILE A 492 -15.52 20.31 -12.05
C ILE A 492 -14.00 20.19 -12.25
N SER A 493 -13.26 19.89 -11.18
CA SER A 493 -11.82 19.66 -11.20
C SER A 493 -11.41 18.60 -12.25
N ALA A 494 -12.06 17.44 -12.27
CA ALA A 494 -11.78 16.38 -13.24
C ALA A 494 -12.02 16.82 -14.71
N ARG A 495 -13.01 17.68 -14.95
CA ARG A 495 -13.26 18.24 -16.28
C ARG A 495 -12.25 19.30 -16.67
N MET A 496 -11.88 20.18 -15.71
CA MET A 496 -10.86 21.22 -15.94
C MET A 496 -9.49 20.62 -16.30
N LEU A 497 -9.12 19.46 -15.73
CA LEU A 497 -7.87 18.77 -16.07
C LEU A 497 -7.81 18.29 -17.52
N ASN A 498 -8.97 18.06 -18.15
CA ASN A 498 -9.07 17.67 -19.57
C ASN A 498 -9.17 18.85 -20.52
N MET A 499 -9.25 20.09 -20.00
CA MET A 499 -9.35 21.31 -20.81
C MET A 499 -7.98 21.96 -20.94
N THR A 500 -7.70 22.53 -22.12
CA THR A 500 -6.48 23.28 -22.38
C THR A 500 -6.84 24.75 -22.62
N PRO A 501 -6.59 25.64 -21.65
CA PRO A 501 -6.77 27.09 -21.87
C PRO A 501 -5.74 27.58 -22.90
N ARG A 502 -6.13 28.53 -23.75
CA ARG A 502 -5.26 29.16 -24.75
C ARG A 502 -5.41 30.67 -24.71
N MET A 503 -4.32 31.40 -24.85
CA MET A 503 -4.35 32.85 -24.98
C MET A 503 -4.88 33.24 -26.34
N ILE A 504 -5.88 34.16 -26.36
CA ILE A 504 -6.39 34.80 -27.57
C ILE A 504 -5.72 36.18 -27.77
N SER A 505 -5.43 36.88 -26.69
CA SER A 505 -4.75 38.16 -26.67
C SER A 505 -3.90 38.26 -25.42
N ASP A 506 -3.05 39.29 -25.29
CA ASP A 506 -2.14 39.49 -24.15
C ASP A 506 -2.84 39.51 -22.77
N THR A 507 -4.17 39.71 -22.76
CA THR A 507 -4.96 39.81 -21.52
C THR A 507 -6.18 38.87 -21.48
N THR A 508 -6.44 38.10 -22.54
CA THR A 508 -7.64 37.26 -22.60
C THR A 508 -7.30 35.85 -23.03
N PHE A 509 -7.73 34.86 -22.26
CA PHE A 509 -7.62 33.46 -22.63
C PHE A 509 -8.98 32.79 -22.82
N GLU A 510 -9.03 31.82 -23.71
CA GLU A 510 -10.23 31.02 -24.05
C GLU A 510 -10.14 29.63 -23.44
N VAL A 511 -11.25 29.16 -22.89
CA VAL A 511 -11.45 27.78 -22.49
C VAL A 511 -12.60 27.18 -23.33
N LYS A 512 -12.28 26.18 -24.14
CA LYS A 512 -13.30 25.45 -24.95
C LYS A 512 -13.89 24.31 -24.12
N VAL A 513 -15.23 24.25 -24.06
CA VAL A 513 -16.00 23.25 -23.32
C VAL A 513 -16.89 22.42 -24.24
N GLU A 514 -17.17 21.18 -23.85
CA GLU A 514 -17.91 20.22 -24.70
C GLU A 514 -19.43 20.47 -24.75
N THR A 515 -20.03 21.05 -23.70
CA THR A 515 -21.49 21.24 -23.59
C THR A 515 -21.83 22.53 -22.86
N ASP A 516 -23.04 23.09 -23.15
CA ASP A 516 -23.57 24.26 -22.47
C ASP A 516 -23.62 24.09 -20.93
N ARG A 517 -23.98 22.90 -20.47
CA ARG A 517 -24.04 22.63 -19.04
C ARG A 517 -22.67 22.77 -18.36
N VAL A 518 -21.59 22.36 -19.02
CA VAL A 518 -20.21 22.51 -18.50
C VAL A 518 -19.78 23.97 -18.55
N ARG A 519 -20.20 24.73 -19.60
CA ARG A 519 -20.00 26.17 -19.67
C ARG A 519 -20.59 26.86 -18.45
N ASP A 520 -21.87 26.59 -18.15
CA ASP A 520 -22.58 27.23 -17.06
C ASP A 520 -21.89 26.92 -15.69
N MET A 521 -21.48 25.68 -15.46
CA MET A 521 -20.74 25.28 -14.26
C MET A 521 -19.40 26.02 -14.10
N ILE A 522 -18.67 26.27 -15.19
CA ILE A 522 -17.40 27.00 -15.15
C ILE A 522 -17.64 28.50 -14.99
N CYS A 523 -18.68 29.04 -15.64
CA CYS A 523 -19.06 30.45 -15.52
C CYS A 523 -19.48 30.81 -14.08
N GLU A 524 -20.14 29.92 -13.34
CA GLU A 524 -20.45 30.13 -11.91
C GLU A 524 -19.21 30.35 -11.05
N ARG A 525 -18.09 29.73 -11.41
CA ARG A 525 -16.80 29.85 -10.68
C ARG A 525 -15.77 30.75 -11.40
N GLN A 526 -16.17 31.42 -12.47
CA GLN A 526 -15.27 32.24 -13.30
C GLN A 526 -14.50 33.28 -12.50
N ASN A 527 -15.16 33.94 -11.56
CA ASN A 527 -14.54 35.00 -10.75
C ASN A 527 -13.44 34.45 -9.85
N ASP A 528 -13.65 33.30 -9.23
CA ASP A 528 -12.66 32.66 -8.34
C ASP A 528 -11.46 32.12 -9.13
N ILE A 529 -11.72 31.51 -10.28
CA ILE A 529 -10.69 31.02 -11.19
C ILE A 529 -9.79 32.16 -11.67
N VAL A 530 -10.42 33.23 -12.20
CA VAL A 530 -9.69 34.39 -12.75
C VAL A 530 -8.94 35.14 -11.65
N ALA A 531 -9.52 35.31 -10.45
CA ALA A 531 -8.86 35.96 -9.32
C ALA A 531 -7.59 35.20 -8.90
N THR A 532 -7.64 33.88 -8.83
CA THR A 532 -6.50 33.05 -8.48
C THR A 532 -5.43 33.09 -9.58
N LEU A 533 -5.83 32.97 -10.86
CA LEU A 533 -4.88 33.01 -11.99
C LEU A 533 -4.21 34.39 -12.12
N ARG A 534 -4.92 35.50 -11.87
CA ARG A 534 -4.34 36.86 -11.83
C ARG A 534 -3.25 36.99 -10.80
N LYS A 535 -3.45 36.39 -9.63
CA LYS A 535 -2.49 36.42 -8.53
C LYS A 535 -1.25 35.59 -8.83
N GLU A 536 -1.44 34.36 -9.32
CA GLU A 536 -0.33 33.41 -9.58
C GLU A 536 0.48 33.78 -10.84
N LEU A 537 -0.16 34.39 -11.85
CA LEU A 537 0.46 34.80 -13.11
C LEU A 537 0.92 36.27 -13.10
N HIS A 538 0.74 36.97 -12.00
CA HIS A 538 1.11 38.40 -11.82
C HIS A 538 0.58 39.32 -12.94
N ASN A 539 -0.65 39.05 -13.44
CA ASN A 539 -1.31 39.83 -14.47
C ASN A 539 -2.73 40.20 -14.04
N ALA A 540 -2.90 41.47 -13.63
CA ALA A 540 -4.16 41.99 -13.10
C ALA A 540 -5.29 42.10 -14.16
N ASN A 541 -4.92 42.18 -15.44
CA ASN A 541 -5.86 42.42 -16.55
C ASN A 541 -6.34 41.10 -17.22
N LEU A 542 -5.94 39.93 -16.71
CA LEU A 542 -6.29 38.64 -17.29
C LEU A 542 -7.81 38.42 -17.26
N ALA A 543 -8.42 38.09 -18.40
CA ALA A 543 -9.83 37.78 -18.53
C ALA A 543 -10.04 36.38 -19.15
N MET A 544 -11.10 35.70 -18.73
CA MET A 544 -11.44 34.37 -19.21
C MET A 544 -12.68 34.44 -20.11
N GLN A 545 -12.61 33.82 -21.27
CA GLN A 545 -13.73 33.58 -22.16
C GLN A 545 -14.01 32.09 -22.26
N VAL A 546 -15.27 31.68 -22.09
CA VAL A 546 -15.68 30.28 -22.20
C VAL A 546 -16.52 30.13 -23.47
N SER A 547 -16.06 29.25 -24.38
CA SER A 547 -16.76 28.94 -25.62
C SER A 547 -17.15 27.45 -25.67
N VAL A 548 -18.29 27.14 -26.29
CA VAL A 548 -18.73 25.76 -26.49
C VAL A 548 -18.22 25.29 -27.85
N MET A 549 -17.61 24.09 -27.88
CA MET A 549 -17.11 23.48 -29.12
C MET A 549 -18.27 23.20 -30.10
N GLU A 550 -18.14 23.61 -31.34
CA GLU A 550 -19.08 23.23 -32.37
C GLU A 550 -19.00 21.73 -32.68
N ARG A 551 -20.16 21.10 -33.00
CA ARG A 551 -20.28 19.64 -33.22
C ARG A 551 -19.32 19.01 -34.24
N GLY A 552 -18.51 19.80 -34.94
CA GLY A 552 -17.51 19.37 -35.90
C GLY A 552 -16.06 19.31 -35.34
N GLU A 553 -15.79 19.88 -34.18
CA GLU A 553 -14.45 19.96 -33.59
C GLU A 553 -14.11 18.80 -32.63
N ILE A 554 -15.11 17.99 -32.23
CA ILE A 554 -14.91 16.84 -31.32
C ILE A 554 -14.45 15.64 -32.14
N LYS A 555 -13.16 15.58 -32.49
CA LYS A 555 -12.50 14.38 -32.99
C LYS A 555 -11.87 13.61 -31.82
N ILE A 556 -12.69 12.94 -31.05
CA ILE A 556 -12.20 11.87 -30.18
C ILE A 556 -12.28 10.59 -30.99
N ALA A 557 -11.13 10.01 -31.36
CA ALA A 557 -11.06 8.66 -31.89
C ALA A 557 -11.58 7.70 -30.81
N VAL A 558 -12.84 7.26 -30.96
CA VAL A 558 -13.57 6.49 -29.94
C VAL A 558 -13.20 5.02 -29.99
N SER A 559 -12.65 4.53 -31.10
CA SER A 559 -12.25 3.14 -31.28
C SER A 559 -10.80 2.99 -31.76
N PRO A 560 -10.13 1.86 -31.46
CA PRO A 560 -8.81 1.54 -31.99
C PRO A 560 -8.76 1.56 -33.53
N LYS A 561 -9.87 1.22 -34.19
CA LYS A 561 -10.03 1.20 -35.64
C LYS A 561 -10.04 2.61 -36.25
N GLU A 562 -10.71 3.56 -35.61
CA GLU A 562 -10.72 4.98 -36.01
C GLU A 562 -9.35 5.63 -35.79
N LYS A 563 -8.66 5.29 -34.72
CA LYS A 563 -7.28 5.73 -34.46
C LYS A 563 -6.32 5.24 -35.53
N LEU A 564 -6.48 4.00 -36.00
CA LEU A 564 -5.65 3.45 -37.08
C LEU A 564 -5.94 4.18 -38.39
N GLN A 565 -7.21 4.47 -38.72
CA GLN A 565 -7.60 5.23 -39.91
C GLN A 565 -7.01 6.65 -39.89
N GLU A 566 -7.02 7.30 -38.73
CA GLU A 566 -6.40 8.63 -38.56
C GLU A 566 -4.87 8.59 -38.74
N LEU A 567 -4.20 7.56 -38.22
CA LEU A 567 -2.77 7.35 -38.42
C LEU A 567 -2.43 7.05 -39.89
N GLN A 568 -3.23 6.25 -40.59
CA GLN A 568 -3.07 5.96 -42.01
C GLN A 568 -3.28 7.22 -42.89
N ALA A 569 -4.18 8.11 -42.47
CA ALA A 569 -4.40 9.38 -43.17
C ALA A 569 -3.28 10.40 -42.96
N LYS A 570 -2.58 10.32 -41.78
CA LYS A 570 -1.45 11.21 -41.47
C LYS A 570 -0.09 10.73 -42.01
N ASN A 571 0.07 9.43 -42.24
CA ASN A 571 1.33 8.85 -42.71
C ASN A 571 1.08 7.67 -43.67
N ALA A 572 1.51 7.83 -44.94
CA ALA A 572 1.34 6.81 -45.98
C ALA A 572 2.06 5.49 -45.68
N ASP A 573 3.21 5.55 -44.98
CA ASP A 573 4.01 4.37 -44.62
C ASP A 573 3.24 3.45 -43.65
N VAL A 574 2.35 3.99 -42.80
CA VAL A 574 1.49 3.20 -41.92
C VAL A 574 0.48 2.39 -42.73
N ALA A 575 -0.02 2.91 -43.85
CA ALA A 575 -0.94 2.19 -44.73
C ALA A 575 -0.25 0.99 -45.43
N GLU A 576 1.02 1.15 -45.82
CA GLU A 576 1.85 0.05 -46.37
C GLU A 576 2.16 -1.00 -45.31
N LEU A 577 2.48 -0.59 -44.11
CA LEU A 577 2.80 -1.49 -42.99
C LEU A 577 1.58 -2.35 -42.59
N VAL A 578 0.38 -1.76 -42.54
CA VAL A 578 -0.87 -2.49 -42.28
C VAL A 578 -1.15 -3.53 -43.37
N LYS A 579 -0.88 -3.22 -44.65
CA LYS A 579 -1.02 -4.15 -45.77
C LYS A 579 0.06 -5.25 -45.75
N ALA A 580 1.30 -4.89 -45.41
CA ALA A 580 2.44 -5.84 -45.41
C ALA A 580 2.31 -6.90 -44.30
N PHE A 581 1.74 -6.55 -43.17
CA PHE A 581 1.58 -7.43 -42.00
C PHE A 581 0.14 -7.92 -41.77
N ASP A 582 -0.80 -7.65 -42.70
CA ASP A 582 -2.20 -8.06 -42.64
C ASP A 582 -2.86 -7.78 -41.26
N LEU A 583 -2.64 -6.56 -40.74
CA LEU A 583 -3.11 -6.18 -39.42
C LEU A 583 -4.59 -5.84 -39.46
N HIS A 584 -5.42 -6.67 -38.86
CA HIS A 584 -6.85 -6.42 -38.64
C HIS A 584 -7.13 -6.21 -37.16
N PHE A 585 -8.05 -5.30 -36.84
CA PHE A 585 -8.65 -5.18 -35.51
C PHE A 585 -10.03 -5.86 -35.54
N ASP A 586 -10.19 -6.86 -34.71
CA ASP A 586 -11.50 -7.49 -34.44
C ASP A 586 -12.39 -6.60 -33.60
#